data_6045e1db5ed95ed675fdf2c882c1627e
#
_entry.id   6045e1db5ed95ed675fdf2c882c1627e
#
_cell.length_a   1.000
_cell.length_b   1.000
_cell.length_c   1.000
_cell.angle_alpha   90.00
_cell.angle_beta   90.00
_cell.angle_gamma   90.00
#
_symmetry.space_group_name_H-M   'P 1'
#
loop_
_entity.id
_entity.type
_entity.pdbx_description
1 polymer ?
#
loop_
_entity_poly.entity_id
_entity_poly.type
_entity_poly.pdbx_seq_one_letter_code
_entity_poly.pdbx_strand_id
1 'polypeptide(L)'
;TRYTAARGLPELREAISGFYQQRYGLSIDPQRILITPGGSGALLLASSLLVDPGKHWLLADPGYPCNRHFLRLVEGAAQLVPVGPDVRYQLTADLVARHWDQDSVGALVASPANPTGTILTRDELAGLSGAIKARNGHLVVDEIYHGLTYGTDAASVLEVDDDAFVLNSFSKYFGMTGWRLGWLVAPPEAVGELEKLAQNLYISAPSMAQHAALACFTPQTLEILEQRRAEFGRRRDFLLPALRELGFGIAVEPEGAFYLYADISAFGGDAFAFCRHFLETEHVAFTPGLDFGRYQAGHHVRFAYTQNLDRLQEAVERIARGLRSWQG
;
A
#
# COMPACT_ATOMS: atom_id res chain seq x y z
N THR A 1 -13.38 21.79 -21.68
CA THR A 1 -12.57 20.67 -21.16
C THR A 1 -11.58 20.21 -22.23
N ARG A 2 -10.34 19.96 -21.84
CA ARG A 2 -9.28 19.45 -22.71
C ARG A 2 -8.63 18.24 -22.04
N TYR A 3 -8.11 17.31 -22.81
CA TYR A 3 -7.17 16.32 -22.30
C TYR A 3 -5.87 17.03 -21.85
N THR A 4 -5.25 16.53 -20.80
CA THR A 4 -3.84 16.84 -20.50
C THR A 4 -2.93 15.97 -21.36
N ALA A 5 -1.63 16.22 -21.33
CA ALA A 5 -0.66 15.27 -21.86
C ALA A 5 -0.80 13.91 -21.18
N ALA A 6 -0.42 12.82 -21.84
CA ALA A 6 -0.52 11.46 -21.29
C ALA A 6 0.24 11.31 -19.96
N ARG A 7 1.39 11.97 -19.81
CA ARG A 7 2.15 12.05 -18.57
C ARG A 7 1.53 12.95 -17.50
N GLY A 8 0.45 13.67 -17.80
CA GLY A 8 -0.20 14.62 -16.91
C GLY A 8 0.34 16.05 -16.99
N LEU A 9 -0.26 16.94 -16.19
CA LEU A 9 0.10 18.36 -16.15
C LEU A 9 1.55 18.55 -15.72
N PRO A 10 2.37 19.34 -16.44
CA PRO A 10 3.74 19.67 -16.03
C PRO A 10 3.80 20.26 -14.62
N GLU A 11 2.91 21.21 -14.31
CA GLU A 11 2.84 21.88 -13.02
C GLU A 11 2.58 20.91 -11.85
N LEU A 12 1.79 19.86 -12.09
CA LEU A 12 1.53 18.84 -11.07
C LEU A 12 2.75 17.93 -10.86
N ARG A 13 3.45 17.57 -11.92
CA ARG A 13 4.70 16.80 -11.84
C ARG A 13 5.79 17.58 -11.11
N GLU A 14 5.91 18.88 -11.37
CA GLU A 14 6.82 19.79 -10.66
C GLU A 14 6.44 19.89 -9.17
N ALA A 15 5.15 20.02 -8.85
CA ALA A 15 4.67 20.06 -7.47
C ALA A 15 4.96 18.75 -6.70
N ILE A 16 4.81 17.58 -7.36
CA ILE A 16 5.17 16.29 -6.79
C ILE A 16 6.69 16.20 -6.56
N SER A 17 7.50 16.62 -7.53
CA SER A 17 8.96 16.67 -7.37
C SER A 17 9.36 17.55 -6.17
N GLY A 18 8.75 18.72 -6.04
CA GLY A 18 8.94 19.62 -4.90
C GLY A 18 8.53 18.98 -3.56
N PHE A 19 7.46 18.19 -3.55
CA PHE A 19 7.04 17.43 -2.36
C PHE A 19 8.08 16.36 -1.96
N TYR A 20 8.65 15.63 -2.91
CA TYR A 20 9.75 14.68 -2.61
C TYR A 20 10.97 15.41 -2.05
N GLN A 21 11.34 16.58 -2.61
CA GLN A 21 12.45 17.38 -2.09
C GLN A 21 12.20 17.84 -0.65
N GLN A 22 10.99 18.32 -0.36
CA GLN A 22 10.65 18.82 0.99
C GLN A 22 10.56 17.71 2.02
N ARG A 23 10.00 16.56 1.64
CA ARG A 23 9.70 15.48 2.59
C ARG A 23 10.86 14.49 2.78
N TYR A 24 11.59 14.18 1.72
CA TYR A 24 12.63 13.14 1.72
C TYR A 24 14.02 13.68 1.37
N GLY A 25 14.14 14.96 1.02
CA GLY A 25 15.39 15.52 0.52
C GLY A 25 15.78 15.03 -0.88
N LEU A 26 14.86 14.40 -1.60
CA LEU A 26 15.10 13.78 -2.91
C LEU A 26 14.82 14.74 -4.06
N SER A 27 15.78 14.93 -4.95
CA SER A 27 15.62 15.67 -6.19
C SER A 27 15.21 14.72 -7.31
N ILE A 28 13.90 14.64 -7.59
CA ILE A 28 13.36 13.79 -8.66
C ILE A 28 13.06 14.67 -9.87
N ASP A 29 13.61 14.28 -11.04
CA ASP A 29 13.26 14.96 -12.29
C ASP A 29 11.75 14.81 -12.57
N PRO A 30 11.00 15.92 -12.72
CA PRO A 30 9.57 15.86 -13.08
C PRO A 30 9.27 15.07 -14.36
N GLN A 31 10.27 14.89 -15.24
CA GLN A 31 10.11 14.05 -16.45
C GLN A 31 9.99 12.56 -16.15
N ARG A 32 10.42 12.11 -14.96
CA ARG A 32 10.27 10.72 -14.49
C ARG A 32 8.90 10.43 -13.89
N ILE A 33 8.06 11.45 -13.70
CA ILE A 33 6.76 11.34 -13.04
C ILE A 33 5.65 11.25 -14.07
N LEU A 34 4.84 10.20 -13.99
CA LEU A 34 3.62 10.01 -14.78
C LEU A 34 2.40 10.11 -13.86
N ILE A 35 1.47 11.00 -14.19
CA ILE A 35 0.19 11.12 -13.47
C ILE A 35 -0.76 10.03 -13.98
N THR A 36 -1.40 9.34 -13.06
CA THR A 36 -2.20 8.13 -13.37
C THR A 36 -3.62 8.22 -12.78
N PRO A 37 -4.60 7.46 -13.30
CA PRO A 37 -5.92 7.33 -12.71
C PRO A 37 -5.88 6.55 -11.38
N GLY A 38 -5.36 7.19 -10.31
CA GLY A 38 -5.09 6.57 -9.01
C GLY A 38 -3.87 5.66 -9.03
N GLY A 39 -3.51 5.09 -7.87
CA GLY A 39 -2.46 4.07 -7.77
C GLY A 39 -2.75 2.82 -8.62
N SER A 40 -4.04 2.53 -8.89
CA SER A 40 -4.43 1.44 -9.79
C SER A 40 -3.93 1.64 -11.21
N GLY A 41 -3.99 2.87 -11.73
CA GLY A 41 -3.42 3.20 -13.05
C GLY A 41 -1.90 3.05 -13.08
N ALA A 42 -1.21 3.44 -11.99
CA ALA A 42 0.23 3.25 -11.86
C ALA A 42 0.61 1.76 -11.85
N LEU A 43 -0.14 0.95 -11.09
CA LEU A 43 0.09 -0.50 -11.03
C LEU A 43 -0.20 -1.18 -12.39
N LEU A 44 -1.25 -0.75 -13.10
CA LEU A 44 -1.54 -1.24 -14.45
C LEU A 44 -0.38 -0.94 -15.40
N LEU A 45 0.14 0.29 -15.40
CA LEU A 45 1.27 0.67 -16.25
C LEU A 45 2.52 -0.14 -15.92
N ALA A 46 2.88 -0.24 -14.64
CA ALA A 46 4.06 -0.97 -14.20
C ALA A 46 3.97 -2.46 -14.56
N SER A 47 2.83 -3.11 -14.29
CA SER A 47 2.63 -4.52 -14.64
C SER A 47 2.63 -4.74 -16.17
N SER A 48 2.02 -3.84 -16.94
CA SER A 48 2.00 -3.95 -18.41
C SER A 48 3.36 -3.76 -19.06
N LEU A 49 4.26 -2.98 -18.43
CA LEU A 49 5.62 -2.77 -18.95
C LEU A 49 6.57 -3.89 -18.56
N LEU A 50 6.45 -4.39 -17.32
CA LEU A 50 7.50 -5.19 -16.68
C LEU A 50 7.21 -6.70 -16.64
N VAL A 51 5.99 -7.11 -17.02
CA VAL A 51 5.59 -8.52 -16.93
C VAL A 51 5.09 -9.03 -18.27
N ASP A 52 5.84 -9.92 -18.85
CA ASP A 52 5.43 -10.67 -20.04
C ASP A 52 4.51 -11.85 -19.67
N PRO A 53 3.70 -12.37 -20.61
CA PRO A 53 2.90 -13.57 -20.39
C PRO A 53 3.72 -14.74 -19.83
N GLY A 54 3.21 -15.35 -18.76
CA GLY A 54 3.85 -16.48 -18.06
C GLY A 54 4.95 -16.08 -17.06
N LYS A 55 5.39 -14.82 -17.04
CA LYS A 55 6.32 -14.32 -16.04
C LYS A 55 5.59 -13.91 -14.74
N HIS A 56 6.33 -13.77 -13.65
CA HIS A 56 5.73 -13.41 -12.37
C HIS A 56 6.58 -12.43 -11.53
N TRP A 57 5.87 -11.76 -10.63
CA TRP A 57 6.48 -11.01 -9.53
C TRP A 57 6.32 -11.78 -8.21
N LEU A 58 7.33 -11.64 -7.35
CA LEU A 58 7.24 -12.01 -5.95
C LEU A 58 6.40 -10.98 -5.20
N LEU A 59 5.39 -11.45 -4.47
CA LEU A 59 4.51 -10.64 -3.62
C LEU A 59 4.50 -11.22 -2.20
N ALA A 60 4.46 -10.35 -1.18
CA ALA A 60 4.22 -10.78 0.19
C ALA A 60 2.83 -11.41 0.35
N ASP A 61 2.73 -12.45 1.17
CA ASP A 61 1.49 -13.10 1.61
C ASP A 61 1.47 -13.14 3.15
N PRO A 62 0.69 -12.26 3.83
CA PRO A 62 -0.39 -11.43 3.30
C PRO A 62 0.08 -10.17 2.54
N GLY A 63 -0.76 -9.67 1.61
CA GLY A 63 -0.52 -8.46 0.83
C GLY A 63 -1.79 -7.87 0.23
N TYR A 64 -1.66 -6.72 -0.43
CA TYR A 64 -2.82 -6.06 -1.03
C TYR A 64 -3.43 -6.91 -2.16
N PRO A 65 -4.73 -7.24 -2.09
CA PRO A 65 -5.34 -8.26 -2.96
C PRO A 65 -5.32 -7.91 -4.45
N CYS A 66 -5.37 -6.62 -4.82
CA CYS A 66 -5.42 -6.21 -6.22
C CYS A 66 -4.14 -6.54 -6.99
N ASN A 67 -2.97 -6.60 -6.32
CA ASN A 67 -1.68 -6.82 -6.99
C ASN A 67 -1.69 -8.07 -7.86
N ARG A 68 -2.17 -9.20 -7.34
CA ARG A 68 -2.27 -10.47 -8.09
C ARG A 68 -3.24 -10.38 -9.27
N HIS A 69 -4.26 -9.52 -9.20
CA HIS A 69 -5.25 -9.36 -10.27
C HIS A 69 -4.70 -8.51 -11.42
N PHE A 70 -3.88 -7.49 -11.13
CA PHE A 70 -3.20 -6.72 -12.18
C PHE A 70 -2.18 -7.58 -12.93
N LEU A 71 -1.43 -8.43 -12.24
CA LEU A 71 -0.53 -9.38 -12.90
C LEU A 71 -1.29 -10.34 -13.81
N ARG A 72 -2.41 -10.89 -13.33
CA ARG A 72 -3.27 -11.75 -14.15
C ARG A 72 -3.83 -11.04 -15.39
N LEU A 73 -4.11 -9.74 -15.30
CA LEU A 73 -4.64 -8.94 -16.41
C LEU A 73 -3.66 -8.89 -17.58
N VAL A 74 -2.36 -8.93 -17.33
CA VAL A 74 -1.28 -8.95 -18.32
C VAL A 74 -0.77 -10.37 -18.60
N GLU A 75 -1.57 -11.40 -18.30
CA GLU A 75 -1.23 -12.82 -18.45
C GLU A 75 0.02 -13.25 -17.65
N GLY A 76 0.42 -12.45 -16.68
CA GLY A 76 1.44 -12.77 -15.70
C GLY A 76 0.87 -13.48 -14.47
N ALA A 77 1.74 -13.84 -13.55
CA ALA A 77 1.38 -14.51 -12.30
C ALA A 77 1.92 -13.77 -11.06
N ALA A 78 1.33 -14.08 -9.91
CA ALA A 78 1.83 -13.68 -8.60
C ALA A 78 2.43 -14.90 -7.91
N GLN A 79 3.71 -14.86 -7.60
CA GLN A 79 4.33 -15.80 -6.68
C GLN A 79 4.19 -15.27 -5.27
N LEU A 80 3.22 -15.83 -4.52
CA LEU A 80 2.96 -15.43 -3.15
C LEU A 80 4.01 -16.04 -2.23
N VAL A 81 4.75 -15.19 -1.53
CA VAL A 81 5.81 -15.58 -0.59
C VAL A 81 5.29 -15.42 0.84
N PRO A 82 5.16 -16.52 1.60
CA PRO A 82 4.73 -16.44 2.99
C PRO A 82 5.64 -15.56 3.83
N VAL A 83 5.06 -14.58 4.53
CA VAL A 83 5.74 -13.69 5.45
C VAL A 83 4.99 -13.63 6.78
N GLY A 84 5.71 -13.89 7.87
CA GLY A 84 5.17 -13.89 9.23
C GLY A 84 5.63 -12.70 10.06
N PRO A 85 5.28 -12.71 11.37
CA PRO A 85 5.73 -11.70 12.32
C PRO A 85 7.26 -11.62 12.47
N ASP A 86 7.95 -12.73 12.26
CA ASP A 86 9.42 -12.87 12.32
C ASP A 86 10.15 -11.94 11.34
N VAL A 87 9.51 -11.68 10.19
CA VAL A 87 9.98 -10.73 9.17
C VAL A 87 9.07 -9.49 9.08
N ARG A 88 8.30 -9.20 10.11
CA ARG A 88 7.35 -8.07 10.17
C ARG A 88 6.37 -8.03 8.99
N TYR A 89 6.00 -9.21 8.47
CA TYR A 89 5.13 -9.38 7.30
C TYR A 89 5.65 -8.70 6.03
N GLN A 90 6.98 -8.58 5.88
CA GLN A 90 7.62 -7.96 4.72
C GLN A 90 8.49 -8.97 3.96
N LEU A 91 8.61 -8.78 2.64
CA LEU A 91 9.64 -9.48 1.87
C LEU A 91 11.02 -9.01 2.32
N THR A 92 11.96 -9.97 2.41
CA THR A 92 13.37 -9.71 2.70
C THR A 92 14.23 -10.12 1.51
N ALA A 93 15.47 -9.63 1.46
CA ALA A 93 16.44 -10.05 0.45
C ALA A 93 16.64 -11.57 0.44
N ASP A 94 16.64 -12.21 1.62
CA ASP A 94 16.79 -13.66 1.76
C ASP A 94 15.56 -14.41 1.22
N LEU A 95 14.35 -13.90 1.46
CA LEU A 95 13.13 -14.46 0.90
C LEU A 95 13.11 -14.34 -0.62
N VAL A 96 13.49 -13.19 -1.15
CA VAL A 96 13.66 -12.99 -2.59
C VAL A 96 14.65 -14.01 -3.15
N ALA A 97 15.82 -14.16 -2.52
CA ALA A 97 16.84 -15.10 -2.99
C ALA A 97 16.36 -16.56 -3.01
N ARG A 98 15.56 -16.98 -2.03
CA ARG A 98 15.03 -18.35 -1.91
C ARG A 98 13.88 -18.65 -2.87
N HIS A 99 13.08 -17.65 -3.21
CA HIS A 99 11.87 -17.82 -4.01
C HIS A 99 12.02 -17.39 -5.47
N TRP A 100 13.15 -16.80 -5.83
CA TRP A 100 13.41 -16.39 -7.21
C TRP A 100 13.70 -17.59 -8.10
N ASP A 101 13.01 -17.69 -9.22
CA ASP A 101 13.20 -18.71 -10.23
C ASP A 101 13.39 -18.12 -11.65
N GLN A 102 13.40 -18.97 -12.68
CA GLN A 102 13.65 -18.59 -14.07
C GLN A 102 12.55 -17.72 -14.69
N ASP A 103 11.35 -17.72 -14.11
CA ASP A 103 10.20 -16.94 -14.59
C ASP A 103 9.95 -15.68 -13.73
N SER A 104 10.73 -15.50 -12.66
CA SER A 104 10.73 -14.31 -11.84
C SER A 104 11.34 -13.12 -12.59
N VAL A 105 10.61 -12.00 -12.69
CA VAL A 105 11.08 -10.77 -13.36
C VAL A 105 11.11 -9.57 -12.43
N GLY A 106 10.62 -9.70 -11.19
CA GLY A 106 10.62 -8.61 -10.22
C GLY A 106 9.92 -8.96 -8.91
N ALA A 107 9.84 -7.97 -8.06
CA ALA A 107 9.03 -8.02 -6.86
C ALA A 107 8.27 -6.71 -6.66
N LEU A 108 7.07 -6.81 -6.07
CA LEU A 108 6.33 -5.65 -5.61
C LEU A 108 6.15 -5.75 -4.10
N VAL A 109 6.60 -4.70 -3.41
CA VAL A 109 6.44 -4.53 -1.97
C VAL A 109 5.65 -3.26 -1.66
N ALA A 110 4.99 -3.22 -0.51
CA ALA A 110 4.30 -2.03 -0.03
C ALA A 110 4.90 -1.56 1.30
N SER A 111 5.19 -0.27 1.41
CA SER A 111 5.72 0.34 2.62
C SER A 111 5.16 1.75 2.77
N PRO A 112 4.27 1.98 3.75
CA PRO A 112 3.60 1.03 4.67
C PRO A 112 2.69 0.02 3.98
N ALA A 113 2.66 -1.21 4.52
CA ALA A 113 1.91 -2.31 3.93
C ALA A 113 0.42 -2.34 4.30
N ASN A 114 -0.41 -2.84 3.40
CA ASN A 114 -1.77 -3.30 3.66
C ASN A 114 -1.77 -4.84 3.53
N PRO A 115 -2.13 -5.61 4.58
CA PRO A 115 -2.99 -5.24 5.72
C PRO A 115 -2.26 -4.88 7.02
N THR A 116 -0.93 -4.91 7.10
CA THR A 116 -0.17 -4.99 8.35
C THR A 116 0.29 -3.65 8.93
N GLY A 117 0.35 -2.59 8.10
CA GLY A 117 0.84 -1.27 8.51
C GLY A 117 2.35 -1.21 8.77
N THR A 118 3.10 -2.25 8.43
CA THR A 118 4.54 -2.33 8.63
C THR A 118 5.31 -1.54 7.57
N ILE A 119 6.47 -1.01 7.94
CA ILE A 119 7.32 -0.17 7.09
C ILE A 119 8.64 -0.91 6.83
N LEU A 120 9.14 -0.83 5.62
CA LEU A 120 10.52 -1.22 5.28
C LEU A 120 11.47 -0.08 5.64
N THR A 121 12.54 -0.42 6.34
CA THR A 121 13.63 0.53 6.61
C THR A 121 14.45 0.78 5.34
N ARG A 122 15.27 1.85 5.37
CA ARG A 122 16.18 2.17 4.27
C ARG A 122 17.13 1.01 3.95
N ASP A 123 17.67 0.35 4.97
CA ASP A 123 18.59 -0.78 4.79
C ASP A 123 17.87 -2.01 4.22
N GLU A 124 16.64 -2.28 4.64
CA GLU A 124 15.82 -3.36 4.07
C GLU A 124 15.48 -3.10 2.60
N LEU A 125 15.15 -1.85 2.24
CA LEU A 125 14.93 -1.45 0.84
C LEU A 125 16.20 -1.59 0.01
N ALA A 126 17.37 -1.18 0.53
CA ALA A 126 18.65 -1.37 -0.14
C ALA A 126 19.00 -2.85 -0.34
N GLY A 127 18.76 -3.67 0.67
CA GLY A 127 18.96 -5.13 0.59
C GLY A 127 18.05 -5.78 -0.46
N LEU A 128 16.77 -5.41 -0.50
CA LEU A 128 15.81 -5.89 -1.51
C LEU A 128 16.22 -5.47 -2.92
N SER A 129 16.53 -4.19 -3.12
CA SER A 129 17.02 -3.68 -4.40
C SER A 129 18.24 -4.44 -4.88
N GLY A 130 19.26 -4.60 -4.02
CA GLY A 130 20.48 -5.34 -4.36
C GLY A 130 20.20 -6.80 -4.75
N ALA A 131 19.32 -7.49 -4.00
CA ALA A 131 18.96 -8.88 -4.28
C ALA A 131 18.22 -9.06 -5.62
N ILE A 132 17.36 -8.11 -5.98
CA ILE A 132 16.56 -8.13 -7.22
C ILE A 132 17.44 -7.72 -8.41
N LYS A 133 18.25 -6.66 -8.30
CA LYS A 133 19.16 -6.21 -9.35
C LYS A 133 20.22 -7.26 -9.71
N ALA A 134 20.74 -8.00 -8.72
CA ALA A 134 21.67 -9.10 -8.95
C ALA A 134 21.07 -10.23 -9.83
N ARG A 135 19.75 -10.22 -10.03
CA ARG A 135 18.98 -11.17 -10.86
C ARG A 135 18.39 -10.54 -12.12
N ASN A 136 18.81 -9.31 -12.45
CA ASN A 136 18.26 -8.49 -13.54
C ASN A 136 16.75 -8.29 -13.46
N GLY A 137 16.21 -8.25 -12.24
CA GLY A 137 14.80 -8.02 -11.99
C GLY A 137 14.48 -6.56 -11.67
N HIS A 138 13.18 -6.26 -11.58
CA HIS A 138 12.65 -4.94 -11.29
C HIS A 138 12.04 -4.87 -9.89
N LEU A 139 12.39 -3.83 -9.13
CA LEU A 139 11.75 -3.54 -7.85
C LEU A 139 10.66 -2.49 -8.07
N VAL A 140 9.44 -2.84 -7.65
CA VAL A 140 8.29 -1.93 -7.60
C VAL A 140 7.92 -1.73 -6.15
N VAL A 141 7.83 -0.48 -5.70
CA VAL A 141 7.46 -0.15 -4.32
C VAL A 141 6.17 0.68 -4.32
N ASP A 142 5.16 0.14 -3.63
CA ASP A 142 3.91 0.85 -3.39
C ASP A 142 4.04 1.72 -2.13
N GLU A 143 4.25 3.01 -2.34
CA GLU A 143 4.38 4.04 -1.30
C GLU A 143 3.06 4.79 -1.04
N ILE A 144 1.91 4.20 -1.40
CA ILE A 144 0.61 4.86 -1.34
C ILE A 144 0.25 5.38 0.06
N TYR A 145 0.80 4.78 1.11
CA TYR A 145 0.57 5.20 2.51
C TYR A 145 1.65 6.12 3.05
N HIS A 146 2.63 6.54 2.25
CA HIS A 146 3.59 7.57 2.64
C HIS A 146 2.86 8.83 3.08
N GLY A 147 3.32 9.43 4.18
CA GLY A 147 2.63 10.51 4.87
C GLY A 147 1.71 10.02 6.00
N LEU A 148 1.20 8.80 5.96
CA LEU A 148 0.43 8.18 7.05
C LEU A 148 1.36 7.26 7.85
N THR A 149 2.30 7.84 8.59
CA THR A 149 3.26 7.14 9.45
C THR A 149 3.24 7.72 10.86
N TYR A 150 3.57 6.93 11.87
CA TYR A 150 3.39 7.27 13.28
C TYR A 150 4.64 6.87 14.09
N GLY A 151 5.35 7.88 14.60
CA GLY A 151 6.55 7.68 15.40
C GLY A 151 7.82 7.36 14.60
N THR A 152 7.70 7.19 13.30
CA THR A 152 8.82 7.00 12.37
C THR A 152 8.49 7.60 11.00
N ASP A 153 9.50 7.93 10.24
CA ASP A 153 9.35 8.35 8.85
C ASP A 153 9.64 7.15 7.92
N ALA A 154 8.80 6.97 6.90
CA ALA A 154 9.04 5.98 5.87
C ALA A 154 10.11 6.50 4.90
N ALA A 155 11.13 5.70 4.65
CA ALA A 155 12.10 5.97 3.60
C ALA A 155 11.48 5.67 2.23
N SER A 156 11.70 6.52 1.24
CA SER A 156 11.40 6.17 -0.14
C SER A 156 12.49 5.25 -0.70
N VAL A 157 12.10 4.27 -1.52
CA VAL A 157 13.09 3.42 -2.19
C VAL A 157 14.04 4.23 -3.07
N LEU A 158 13.62 5.39 -3.55
CA LEU A 158 14.45 6.30 -4.36
C LEU A 158 15.64 6.91 -3.58
N GLU A 159 15.69 6.75 -2.25
CA GLU A 159 16.88 7.08 -1.45
C GLU A 159 18.03 6.10 -1.63
N VAL A 160 17.73 4.89 -2.09
CA VAL A 160 18.69 3.78 -2.22
C VAL A 160 18.76 3.17 -3.61
N ASP A 161 17.74 3.39 -4.42
CA ASP A 161 17.61 2.83 -5.77
C ASP A 161 16.88 3.78 -6.70
N ASP A 162 17.62 4.49 -7.53
CA ASP A 162 17.07 5.44 -8.51
C ASP A 162 16.41 4.74 -9.73
N ASP A 163 16.64 3.44 -9.93
CA ASP A 163 16.02 2.62 -10.97
C ASP A 163 14.75 1.89 -10.52
N ALA A 164 14.35 2.04 -9.25
CA ALA A 164 13.11 1.47 -8.75
C ALA A 164 11.87 2.19 -9.31
N PHE A 165 10.77 1.45 -9.44
CA PHE A 165 9.46 2.00 -9.79
C PHE A 165 8.69 2.30 -8.50
N VAL A 166 8.20 3.53 -8.35
CA VAL A 166 7.44 3.95 -7.17
C VAL A 166 6.00 4.25 -7.56
N LEU A 167 5.06 3.54 -6.93
CA LEU A 167 3.62 3.82 -7.03
C LEU A 167 3.20 4.71 -5.87
N ASN A 168 2.42 5.75 -6.14
CA ASN A 168 1.83 6.56 -5.09
C ASN A 168 0.45 7.10 -5.52
N SER A 169 -0.29 7.70 -4.60
CA SER A 169 -1.67 8.14 -4.86
C SER A 169 -2.11 9.29 -3.99
N PHE A 170 -2.99 10.11 -4.54
CA PHE A 170 -3.71 11.13 -3.78
C PHE A 170 -4.84 10.57 -2.89
N SER A 171 -5.12 9.26 -2.99
CA SER A 171 -6.26 8.63 -2.30
C SER A 171 -6.10 8.54 -0.78
N LYS A 172 -4.87 8.48 -0.23
CA LYS A 172 -4.63 8.16 1.19
C LYS A 172 -4.24 9.40 1.97
N TYR A 173 -2.97 9.75 2.03
CA TYR A 173 -2.51 10.93 2.76
C TYR A 173 -3.25 12.20 2.34
N PHE A 174 -3.39 12.45 1.04
CA PHE A 174 -4.05 13.64 0.52
C PHE A 174 -5.60 13.61 0.60
N GLY A 175 -6.21 12.49 0.96
CA GLY A 175 -7.65 12.38 1.18
C GLY A 175 -8.52 12.51 -0.08
N MET A 176 -7.93 12.42 -1.28
CA MET A 176 -8.62 12.55 -2.57
C MET A 176 -9.07 11.20 -3.15
N THR A 177 -9.66 10.33 -2.35
CA THR A 177 -9.96 8.93 -2.73
C THR A 177 -10.83 8.83 -3.98
N GLY A 178 -11.93 9.56 -4.06
CA GLY A 178 -12.89 9.54 -5.17
C GLY A 178 -12.42 10.27 -6.43
N TRP A 179 -11.36 11.07 -6.36
CA TRP A 179 -10.81 11.82 -7.49
C TRP A 179 -10.05 10.96 -8.49
N ARG A 180 -9.69 9.73 -8.08
CA ARG A 180 -8.98 8.77 -8.90
C ARG A 180 -7.69 9.33 -9.49
N LEU A 181 -6.80 9.81 -8.65
CA LEU A 181 -5.53 10.39 -9.03
C LEU A 181 -4.37 9.76 -8.27
N GLY A 182 -3.25 9.52 -8.95
CA GLY A 182 -2.01 8.99 -8.42
C GLY A 182 -0.85 9.32 -9.35
N TRP A 183 0.29 8.76 -9.05
CA TRP A 183 1.47 8.90 -9.91
C TRP A 183 2.37 7.67 -9.84
N LEU A 184 3.17 7.52 -10.86
CA LEU A 184 4.26 6.56 -10.99
C LEU A 184 5.56 7.35 -11.18
N VAL A 185 6.57 7.07 -10.37
CA VAL A 185 7.96 7.49 -10.64
C VAL A 185 8.68 6.29 -11.28
N ALA A 186 9.34 6.52 -12.39
CA ALA A 186 9.99 5.46 -13.14
C ALA A 186 11.44 5.85 -13.53
N PRO A 187 12.30 4.89 -13.85
CA PRO A 187 13.60 5.15 -14.46
C PRO A 187 13.44 5.91 -15.80
N PRO A 188 14.39 6.79 -16.14
CA PRO A 188 14.28 7.63 -17.36
C PRO A 188 14.03 6.84 -18.63
N GLU A 189 14.65 5.68 -18.79
CA GLU A 189 14.53 4.81 -19.96
C GLU A 189 13.14 4.18 -20.09
N ALA A 190 12.41 3.99 -18.99
CA ALA A 190 11.07 3.42 -19.00
C ALA A 190 9.97 4.44 -19.34
N VAL A 191 10.23 5.73 -19.15
CA VAL A 191 9.21 6.79 -19.24
C VAL A 191 8.54 6.84 -20.61
N GLY A 192 9.30 6.70 -21.69
CA GLY A 192 8.77 6.75 -23.06
C GLY A 192 7.76 5.63 -23.35
N GLU A 193 8.05 4.42 -22.90
CA GLU A 193 7.15 3.26 -23.10
C GLU A 193 5.93 3.36 -22.18
N LEU A 194 6.10 3.81 -20.95
CA LEU A 194 4.99 4.07 -20.03
C LEU A 194 4.05 5.16 -20.54
N GLU A 195 4.57 6.21 -21.18
CA GLU A 195 3.77 7.26 -21.82
C GLU A 195 2.93 6.71 -22.97
N LYS A 196 3.51 5.86 -23.82
CA LYS A 196 2.78 5.18 -24.91
C LYS A 196 1.66 4.29 -24.35
N LEU A 197 1.95 3.51 -23.30
CA LEU A 197 0.94 2.70 -22.62
C LEU A 197 -0.18 3.56 -22.06
N ALA A 198 0.15 4.62 -21.31
CA ALA A 198 -0.82 5.55 -20.73
C ALA A 198 -1.74 6.16 -21.81
N GLN A 199 -1.14 6.64 -22.90
CA GLN A 199 -1.86 7.23 -24.02
C GLN A 199 -2.85 6.25 -24.66
N ASN A 200 -2.49 4.99 -24.80
CA ASN A 200 -3.32 3.99 -25.46
C ASN A 200 -4.35 3.32 -24.51
N LEU A 201 -4.06 3.22 -23.23
CA LEU A 201 -4.96 2.60 -22.24
C LEU A 201 -6.06 3.56 -21.75
N TYR A 202 -5.74 4.84 -21.54
CA TYR A 202 -6.70 5.79 -20.97
C TYR A 202 -6.51 7.26 -21.41
N ILE A 203 -5.66 7.54 -22.38
CA ILE A 203 -5.36 8.86 -22.96
C ILE A 203 -4.62 9.78 -21.99
N SER A 204 -5.26 10.12 -20.84
CA SER A 204 -4.70 10.92 -19.74
C SER A 204 -5.48 10.69 -18.45
N ALA A 205 -4.86 10.96 -17.31
CA ALA A 205 -5.56 10.96 -16.03
C ALA A 205 -6.65 12.07 -15.97
N PRO A 206 -7.65 11.98 -15.06
CA PRO A 206 -8.75 12.96 -14.99
C PRO A 206 -8.25 14.40 -14.84
N SER A 207 -8.49 15.26 -15.84
CA SER A 207 -7.95 16.63 -15.90
C SER A 207 -8.37 17.49 -14.71
N MET A 208 -9.64 17.44 -14.30
CA MET A 208 -10.15 18.20 -13.15
C MET A 208 -9.45 17.80 -11.84
N ALA A 209 -9.18 16.50 -11.67
CA ALA A 209 -8.48 16.00 -10.50
C ALA A 209 -7.03 16.50 -10.44
N GLN A 210 -6.35 16.59 -11.59
CA GLN A 210 -4.98 17.09 -11.67
C GLN A 210 -4.90 18.57 -11.25
N HIS A 211 -5.81 19.41 -11.74
CA HIS A 211 -5.86 20.83 -11.33
C HIS A 211 -6.19 20.98 -9.84
N ALA A 212 -7.14 20.18 -9.32
CA ALA A 212 -7.48 20.22 -7.91
C ALA A 212 -6.32 19.75 -7.01
N ALA A 213 -5.53 18.78 -7.47
CA ALA A 213 -4.40 18.24 -6.71
C ALA A 213 -3.26 19.23 -6.48
N LEU A 214 -3.13 20.28 -7.29
CA LEU A 214 -2.15 21.34 -7.06
C LEU A 214 -2.37 22.02 -5.69
N ALA A 215 -3.62 22.12 -5.23
CA ALA A 215 -3.93 22.65 -3.91
C ALA A 215 -3.44 21.77 -2.75
N CYS A 216 -3.17 20.48 -2.98
CA CYS A 216 -2.65 19.56 -1.95
C CYS A 216 -1.26 19.94 -1.43
N PHE A 217 -0.48 20.65 -2.23
CA PHE A 217 0.90 21.04 -1.91
C PHE A 217 1.02 22.44 -1.31
N THR A 218 -0.11 23.13 -1.08
CA THR A 218 -0.07 24.42 -0.37
C THR A 218 0.23 24.22 1.12
N PRO A 219 0.94 25.15 1.79
CA PRO A 219 1.26 25.03 3.21
C PRO A 219 0.01 24.82 4.08
N GLN A 220 -1.10 25.50 3.78
CA GLN A 220 -2.36 25.38 4.52
C GLN A 220 -2.96 23.98 4.40
N THR A 221 -2.93 23.39 3.20
CA THR A 221 -3.44 22.03 3.00
C THR A 221 -2.54 21.01 3.68
N LEU A 222 -1.22 21.14 3.57
CA LEU A 222 -0.27 20.24 4.24
C LEU A 222 -0.46 20.26 5.75
N GLU A 223 -0.71 21.43 6.37
CA GLU A 223 -1.02 21.50 7.80
C GLU A 223 -2.29 20.70 8.17
N ILE A 224 -3.36 20.82 7.37
CA ILE A 224 -4.59 20.03 7.56
C ILE A 224 -4.30 18.52 7.45
N LEU A 225 -3.47 18.13 6.48
CA LEU A 225 -3.12 16.72 6.27
C LEU A 225 -2.29 16.16 7.45
N GLU A 226 -1.37 16.95 8.00
CA GLU A 226 -0.60 16.56 9.19
C GLU A 226 -1.49 16.45 10.45
N GLN A 227 -2.48 17.34 10.60
CA GLN A 227 -3.47 17.20 11.69
C GLN A 227 -4.28 15.90 11.54
N ARG A 228 -4.68 15.53 10.31
CA ARG A 228 -5.35 14.25 10.03
C ARG A 228 -4.45 13.04 10.30
N ARG A 229 -3.17 13.11 9.93
CA ARG A 229 -2.19 12.08 10.24
C ARG A 229 -2.08 11.86 11.76
N ALA A 230 -1.94 12.96 12.51
CA ALA A 230 -1.88 12.90 13.97
C ALA A 230 -3.16 12.28 14.58
N GLU A 231 -4.32 12.55 14.01
CA GLU A 231 -5.59 11.92 14.40
C GLU A 231 -5.58 10.40 14.14
N PHE A 232 -5.07 9.93 13.01
CA PHE A 232 -4.92 8.49 12.76
C PHE A 232 -3.96 7.85 13.77
N GLY A 233 -2.89 8.53 14.15
CA GLY A 233 -2.00 8.07 15.23
C GLY A 233 -2.76 7.87 16.55
N ARG A 234 -3.56 8.85 16.99
CA ARG A 234 -4.38 8.74 18.21
C ARG A 234 -5.37 7.57 18.14
N ARG A 235 -5.98 7.33 16.98
CA ARG A 235 -6.90 6.20 16.78
C ARG A 235 -6.21 4.85 16.85
N ARG A 236 -5.01 4.73 16.27
CA ARG A 236 -4.17 3.55 16.43
C ARG A 236 -3.84 3.30 17.90
N ASP A 237 -3.35 4.33 18.60
CA ASP A 237 -2.90 4.26 19.98
C ASP A 237 -4.04 3.93 20.96
N PHE A 238 -5.29 4.20 20.57
CA PHE A 238 -6.48 3.75 21.27
C PHE A 238 -6.85 2.30 20.91
N LEU A 239 -6.99 1.99 19.62
CA LEU A 239 -7.57 0.72 19.17
C LEU A 239 -6.63 -0.47 19.41
N LEU A 240 -5.31 -0.29 19.23
CA LEU A 240 -4.33 -1.36 19.37
C LEU A 240 -4.33 -1.98 20.78
N PRO A 241 -4.16 -1.25 21.88
CA PRO A 241 -4.25 -1.84 23.23
C PRO A 241 -5.63 -2.39 23.52
N ALA A 242 -6.71 -1.72 23.12
CA ALA A 242 -8.08 -2.20 23.35
C ALA A 242 -8.35 -3.57 22.73
N LEU A 243 -7.88 -3.81 21.50
CA LEU A 243 -8.01 -5.13 20.87
C LEU A 243 -7.12 -6.18 21.54
N ARG A 244 -5.90 -5.83 21.95
CA ARG A 244 -5.03 -6.74 22.73
C ARG A 244 -5.64 -7.15 24.05
N GLU A 245 -6.28 -6.22 24.78
CA GLU A 245 -7.01 -6.51 26.02
C GLU A 245 -8.20 -7.46 25.81
N LEU A 246 -8.83 -7.40 24.62
CA LEU A 246 -9.88 -8.35 24.23
C LEU A 246 -9.36 -9.72 23.81
N GLY A 247 -8.02 -9.92 23.72
CA GLY A 247 -7.40 -11.20 23.39
C GLY A 247 -6.99 -11.37 21.92
N PHE A 248 -7.10 -10.32 21.09
CA PHE A 248 -6.60 -10.39 19.73
C PHE A 248 -5.07 -10.42 19.67
N GLY A 249 -4.50 -11.34 18.91
CA GLY A 249 -3.07 -11.48 18.72
C GLY A 249 -2.54 -10.46 17.71
N ILE A 250 -2.00 -9.32 18.14
CA ILE A 250 -1.36 -8.33 17.26
C ILE A 250 0.14 -8.39 17.53
N ALA A 251 0.83 -9.24 16.75
CA ALA A 251 2.24 -9.55 16.95
C ALA A 251 3.18 -8.40 16.54
N VAL A 252 2.80 -7.62 15.51
CA VAL A 252 3.59 -6.50 15.02
C VAL A 252 2.76 -5.22 15.14
N GLU A 253 3.32 -4.21 15.76
CA GLU A 253 2.70 -2.90 15.87
C GLU A 253 2.82 -2.17 14.53
N PRO A 254 1.70 -1.63 13.98
CA PRO A 254 1.76 -0.91 12.73
C PRO A 254 2.43 0.47 12.92
N GLU A 255 3.36 0.76 12.04
CA GLU A 255 4.07 2.05 12.00
C GLU A 255 3.45 3.02 11.00
N GLY A 256 2.53 2.53 10.15
CA GLY A 256 1.86 3.34 9.13
C GLY A 256 0.53 2.78 8.66
N ALA A 257 -0.02 3.40 7.61
CA ALA A 257 -1.37 3.17 7.07
C ALA A 257 -2.46 3.45 8.13
N PHE A 258 -3.54 2.69 8.14
CA PHE A 258 -4.63 2.80 9.13
C PHE A 258 -5.27 1.44 9.43
N TYR A 259 -4.42 0.40 9.58
CA TYR A 259 -4.84 -0.98 9.77
C TYR A 259 -4.16 -1.63 10.97
N LEU A 260 -4.87 -2.58 11.59
CA LEU A 260 -4.35 -3.56 12.53
C LEU A 260 -4.63 -4.95 11.94
N TYR A 261 -3.62 -5.79 11.83
CA TYR A 261 -3.73 -7.17 11.38
C TYR A 261 -3.62 -8.08 12.60
N ALA A 262 -4.69 -8.79 12.92
CA ALA A 262 -4.85 -9.50 14.17
C ALA A 262 -5.09 -11.00 13.96
N ASP A 263 -4.39 -11.82 14.73
CA ASP A 263 -4.64 -13.25 14.87
C ASP A 263 -5.84 -13.47 15.81
N ILE A 264 -6.78 -14.31 15.36
CA ILE A 264 -7.99 -14.70 16.09
C ILE A 264 -7.96 -16.18 16.54
N SER A 265 -6.82 -16.87 16.44
CA SER A 265 -6.69 -18.29 16.81
C SER A 265 -7.16 -18.59 18.23
N ALA A 266 -6.99 -17.62 19.16
CA ALA A 266 -7.45 -17.74 20.53
C ALA A 266 -8.97 -17.88 20.69
N PHE A 267 -9.74 -17.44 19.68
CA PHE A 267 -11.21 -17.50 19.70
C PHE A 267 -11.78 -18.72 18.97
N GLY A 268 -10.96 -19.49 18.25
CA GLY A 268 -11.41 -20.61 17.42
C GLY A 268 -12.15 -20.17 16.15
N GLY A 269 -12.55 -21.13 15.33
CA GLY A 269 -13.27 -20.88 14.08
C GLY A 269 -12.40 -20.35 12.95
N ASP A 270 -13.05 -20.00 11.86
CA ASP A 270 -12.39 -19.40 10.71
C ASP A 270 -12.69 -17.88 10.60
N ALA A 271 -11.76 -17.14 10.00
CA ALA A 271 -11.85 -15.68 9.89
C ALA A 271 -13.10 -15.19 9.15
N PHE A 272 -13.62 -15.97 8.19
CA PHE A 272 -14.80 -15.56 7.44
C PHE A 272 -16.06 -15.68 8.29
N ALA A 273 -16.23 -16.81 8.99
CA ALA A 273 -17.35 -17.01 9.92
C ALA A 273 -17.30 -16.01 11.08
N PHE A 274 -16.10 -15.74 11.60
CA PHE A 274 -15.86 -14.74 12.62
C PHE A 274 -16.30 -13.34 12.18
N CYS A 275 -15.81 -12.86 11.03
CA CYS A 275 -16.20 -11.56 10.48
C CYS A 275 -17.71 -11.45 10.24
N ARG A 276 -18.32 -12.51 9.70
CA ARG A 276 -19.77 -12.56 9.45
C ARG A 276 -20.58 -12.49 10.74
N HIS A 277 -20.18 -13.23 11.78
CA HIS A 277 -20.83 -13.17 13.09
C HIS A 277 -20.90 -11.73 13.61
N PHE A 278 -19.76 -11.02 13.66
CA PHE A 278 -19.73 -9.63 14.17
C PHE A 278 -20.52 -8.66 13.28
N LEU A 279 -20.51 -8.87 11.98
CA LEU A 279 -21.29 -8.04 11.07
C LEU A 279 -22.80 -8.20 11.30
N GLU A 280 -23.27 -9.45 11.45
CA GLU A 280 -24.70 -9.77 11.58
C GLU A 280 -25.25 -9.48 12.99
N THR A 281 -24.48 -9.78 14.05
CA THR A 281 -24.96 -9.66 15.42
C THR A 281 -24.64 -8.31 16.08
N GLU A 282 -23.46 -7.75 15.79
CA GLU A 282 -22.93 -6.55 16.45
C GLU A 282 -22.86 -5.33 15.53
N HIS A 283 -23.10 -5.52 14.21
CA HIS A 283 -23.00 -4.48 13.19
C HIS A 283 -21.61 -3.82 13.14
N VAL A 284 -20.56 -4.64 13.38
CA VAL A 284 -19.17 -4.25 13.27
C VAL A 284 -18.53 -5.00 12.12
N ALA A 285 -18.03 -4.25 11.12
CA ALA A 285 -17.38 -4.80 9.95
C ALA A 285 -15.86 -4.73 10.08
N PHE A 286 -15.19 -5.85 9.89
CA PHE A 286 -13.75 -5.97 9.65
C PHE A 286 -13.50 -7.05 8.60
N THR A 287 -12.30 -7.08 8.04
CA THR A 287 -12.03 -7.87 6.83
C THR A 287 -11.33 -9.18 7.20
N PRO A 288 -11.79 -10.35 6.71
CA PRO A 288 -11.09 -11.62 6.94
C PRO A 288 -9.72 -11.64 6.26
N GLY A 289 -8.75 -12.31 6.86
CA GLY A 289 -7.39 -12.45 6.33
C GLY A 289 -7.34 -13.10 4.95
N LEU A 290 -8.32 -13.95 4.63
CA LEU A 290 -8.49 -14.60 3.33
C LEU A 290 -8.58 -13.62 2.15
N ASP A 291 -8.96 -12.36 2.38
CA ASP A 291 -8.95 -11.32 1.36
C ASP A 291 -7.52 -10.92 0.96
N PHE A 292 -6.56 -11.01 1.89
CA PHE A 292 -5.18 -10.55 1.73
C PHE A 292 -4.19 -11.63 1.31
N GLY A 293 -4.54 -12.91 1.41
CA GLY A 293 -3.63 -13.98 1.06
C GLY A 293 -4.12 -15.36 1.43
N ARG A 294 -3.15 -16.28 1.57
CA ARG A 294 -3.39 -17.68 1.92
C ARG A 294 -2.67 -18.09 3.19
N TYR A 295 -1.47 -17.52 3.42
CA TYR A 295 -0.63 -17.91 4.54
C TYR A 295 -1.27 -17.49 5.87
N GLN A 296 -1.67 -18.49 6.66
CA GLN A 296 -2.39 -18.33 7.95
C GLN A 296 -3.65 -17.43 7.87
N ALA A 297 -4.15 -17.15 6.67
CA ALA A 297 -5.20 -16.18 6.41
C ALA A 297 -6.55 -16.55 7.06
N GLY A 298 -6.81 -17.85 7.26
CA GLY A 298 -8.01 -18.34 7.95
C GLY A 298 -8.09 -17.98 9.43
N HIS A 299 -6.98 -17.54 10.04
CA HIS A 299 -6.89 -17.18 11.46
C HIS A 299 -6.57 -15.70 11.68
N HIS A 300 -6.65 -14.89 10.64
CA HIS A 300 -6.37 -13.46 10.76
C HIS A 300 -7.55 -12.61 10.29
N VAL A 301 -7.65 -11.42 10.89
CA VAL A 301 -8.59 -10.37 10.48
C VAL A 301 -7.87 -9.02 10.41
N ARG A 302 -8.37 -8.10 9.55
CA ARG A 302 -7.87 -6.73 9.47
C ARG A 302 -8.92 -5.77 9.99
N PHE A 303 -8.57 -4.99 11.01
CA PHE A 303 -9.31 -3.81 11.44
C PHE A 303 -8.81 -2.55 10.73
N ALA A 304 -9.70 -1.59 10.49
CA ALA A 304 -9.35 -0.27 9.99
C ALA A 304 -9.79 0.80 10.99
N TYR A 305 -8.87 1.69 11.41
CA TYR A 305 -9.19 2.77 12.35
C TYR A 305 -9.51 4.10 11.64
N THR A 306 -10.35 4.01 10.60
CA THR A 306 -10.75 5.17 9.79
C THR A 306 -11.92 5.96 10.36
N GLN A 307 -12.62 5.43 11.37
CA GLN A 307 -13.70 6.10 12.09
C GLN A 307 -13.16 7.01 13.21
N ASN A 308 -13.98 7.95 13.71
CA ASN A 308 -13.61 8.77 14.86
C ASN A 308 -13.53 7.93 16.14
N LEU A 309 -12.91 8.50 17.20
CA LEU A 309 -12.65 7.78 18.45
C LEU A 309 -13.94 7.28 19.12
N ASP A 310 -15.02 8.07 19.15
CA ASP A 310 -16.29 7.66 19.77
C ASP A 310 -16.86 6.39 19.08
N ARG A 311 -16.78 6.33 17.76
CA ARG A 311 -17.23 5.16 16.99
C ARG A 311 -16.30 3.96 17.18
N LEU A 312 -15.01 4.19 17.36
CA LEU A 312 -14.06 3.11 17.66
C LEU A 312 -14.28 2.57 19.08
N GLN A 313 -14.58 3.42 20.07
CA GLN A 313 -14.96 3.00 21.42
C GLN A 313 -16.22 2.14 21.40
N GLU A 314 -17.27 2.62 20.74
CA GLU A 314 -18.50 1.86 20.52
C GLU A 314 -18.22 0.50 19.86
N ALA A 315 -17.35 0.47 18.83
CA ALA A 315 -16.98 -0.77 18.16
C ALA A 315 -16.27 -1.76 19.09
N VAL A 316 -15.36 -1.29 19.93
CA VAL A 316 -14.68 -2.13 20.95
C VAL A 316 -15.67 -2.73 21.94
N GLU A 317 -16.63 -1.96 22.43
CA GLU A 317 -17.69 -2.45 23.33
C GLU A 317 -18.56 -3.52 22.65
N ARG A 318 -18.93 -3.30 21.39
CA ARG A 318 -19.69 -4.26 20.58
C ARG A 318 -18.88 -5.54 20.33
N ILE A 319 -17.58 -5.42 20.01
CA ILE A 319 -16.69 -6.58 19.86
C ILE A 319 -16.62 -7.36 21.16
N ALA A 320 -16.42 -6.69 22.31
CA ALA A 320 -16.40 -7.34 23.63
C ALA A 320 -17.71 -8.10 23.92
N ARG A 321 -18.85 -7.59 23.48
CA ARG A 321 -20.15 -8.24 23.61
C ARG A 321 -20.28 -9.45 22.70
N GLY A 322 -19.91 -9.29 21.43
CA GLY A 322 -19.96 -10.36 20.42
C GLY A 322 -19.05 -11.53 20.74
N LEU A 323 -17.87 -11.27 21.34
CA LEU A 323 -16.98 -12.35 21.80
C LEU A 323 -17.62 -13.26 22.85
N ARG A 324 -18.53 -12.74 23.69
CA ARG A 324 -19.25 -13.57 24.69
C ARG A 324 -20.28 -14.52 24.06
N SER A 325 -20.78 -14.19 22.88
CA SER A 325 -21.75 -14.99 22.12
C SER A 325 -21.12 -15.83 21.01
N TRP A 326 -19.84 -15.62 20.71
CA TRP A 326 -19.10 -16.40 19.74
C TRP A 326 -18.83 -17.83 20.26
N GLN A 327 -19.10 -18.85 19.46
CA GLN A 327 -18.97 -20.26 19.85
C GLN A 327 -17.88 -21.02 19.06
N GLY A 328 -17.05 -20.31 18.24
CA GLY A 328 -15.99 -20.95 17.44
C GLY A 328 -16.47 -21.48 16.10
#